data_63b472636ce84191777650d6382947e9
#
_entry.id   63b472636ce84191777650d6382947e9
#
_cell.length_a   1.000
_cell.length_b   1.000
_cell.length_c   1.000
_cell.angle_alpha   90.00
_cell.angle_beta   90.00
_cell.angle_gamma   90.00
#
_symmetry.space_group_name_H-M   'P 1'
#
loop_
_entity.id
_entity.type
_entity.pdbx_description
1 polymer ?
#
loop_
_entity_poly.entity_id
_entity_poly.type
_entity_poly.pdbx_seq_one_letter_code
_entity_poly.pdbx_strand_id
1 'polypeptide(L)'
;MKDMNENQTFNPLALDNQICFALYVCSKEIIRKYTPLLEPLGLTYTSYITLLSLWEKDNVTVKELGSRLFLDSGTLTPLLKKMEGQGLITRTRGGKDERTVFIQLTKDGKAIKKKCADIPQQMMCQNILDMKKAEPLLQTLHQIMYNMANAPV
;
A
#
# COMPACT_ATOMS: atom_id res chain seq x y z
N MET A 1 1.89 15.62 -22.66
CA MET A 1 0.47 15.30 -22.98
C MET A 1 0.21 15.91 -24.35
N LYS A 2 -0.07 15.07 -25.35
CA LYS A 2 -0.49 15.56 -26.67
C LYS A 2 -1.92 16.09 -26.53
N ASP A 3 -2.16 17.30 -27.05
CA ASP A 3 -3.49 17.88 -27.16
C ASP A 3 -4.42 16.89 -27.87
N MET A 4 -5.52 16.58 -27.26
CA MET A 4 -6.53 15.71 -27.85
C MET A 4 -7.18 16.48 -29.02
N ASN A 5 -6.81 16.11 -30.22
CA ASN A 5 -7.38 16.62 -31.44
C ASN A 5 -8.83 16.11 -31.56
N GLU A 6 -9.81 16.99 -31.61
CA GLU A 6 -11.27 16.72 -31.55
C GLU A 6 -11.82 15.80 -32.66
N ASN A 7 -10.98 15.29 -33.56
CA ASN A 7 -11.38 14.44 -34.70
C ASN A 7 -10.77 13.04 -34.73
N GLN A 8 -10.15 12.55 -33.62
CA GLN A 8 -9.71 11.16 -33.59
C GLN A 8 -10.85 10.26 -33.07
N THR A 9 -11.35 9.36 -33.93
CA THR A 9 -12.22 8.26 -33.51
C THR A 9 -11.58 7.52 -32.34
N PHE A 10 -12.28 7.42 -31.21
CA PHE A 10 -11.82 6.72 -30.00
C PHE A 10 -11.36 5.31 -30.37
N ASN A 11 -10.08 5.02 -30.22
CA ASN A 11 -9.53 3.68 -30.42
C ASN A 11 -9.44 2.96 -29.06
N PRO A 12 -10.30 1.99 -28.75
CA PRO A 12 -10.31 1.28 -27.48
C PRO A 12 -9.06 0.41 -27.25
N LEU A 13 -8.28 0.12 -28.28
CA LEU A 13 -7.03 -0.66 -28.19
C LEU A 13 -5.79 0.22 -28.13
N ALA A 14 -5.91 1.53 -28.19
CA ALA A 14 -4.77 2.43 -27.98
C ALA A 14 -4.33 2.41 -26.52
N LEU A 15 -3.02 2.27 -26.29
CA LEU A 15 -2.45 2.18 -24.94
C LEU A 15 -2.77 3.41 -24.10
N ASP A 16 -2.74 4.60 -24.69
CA ASP A 16 -3.02 5.87 -24.02
C ASP A 16 -4.49 6.00 -23.56
N ASN A 17 -5.39 5.16 -24.10
CA ASN A 17 -6.80 5.10 -23.72
C ASN A 17 -7.08 4.04 -22.64
N GLN A 18 -6.04 3.33 -22.14
CA GLN A 18 -6.17 2.28 -21.13
C GLN A 18 -6.00 2.83 -19.72
N ILE A 19 -7.10 2.98 -18.99
CA ILE A 19 -7.06 3.44 -17.59
C ILE A 19 -6.24 2.47 -16.70
N CYS A 20 -6.34 1.16 -16.95
CA CYS A 20 -5.58 0.15 -16.18
C CYS A 20 -4.07 0.29 -16.40
N PHE A 21 -3.64 0.65 -17.61
CA PHE A 21 -2.24 0.93 -17.90
C PHE A 21 -1.76 2.18 -17.15
N ALA A 22 -2.56 3.25 -17.15
CA ALA A 22 -2.24 4.47 -16.40
C ALA A 22 -2.10 4.17 -14.89
N LEU A 23 -3.02 3.42 -14.30
CA LEU A 23 -2.94 3.00 -12.90
C LEU A 23 -1.71 2.13 -12.61
N TYR A 24 -1.39 1.19 -13.50
CA TYR A 24 -0.19 0.35 -13.39
C TYR A 24 1.09 1.20 -13.37
N VAL A 25 1.24 2.12 -14.32
CA VAL A 25 2.42 3.00 -14.40
C VAL A 25 2.50 3.89 -13.16
N CYS A 26 1.40 4.54 -12.77
CA CYS A 26 1.36 5.40 -11.59
C CYS A 26 1.75 4.62 -10.33
N SER A 27 1.17 3.44 -10.10
CA SER A 27 1.47 2.61 -8.94
C SER A 27 2.96 2.24 -8.88
N LYS A 28 3.52 1.73 -9.98
CA LYS A 28 4.91 1.35 -10.09
C LYS A 28 5.86 2.52 -9.81
N GLU A 29 5.62 3.68 -10.44
CA GLU A 29 6.48 4.85 -10.32
C GLU A 29 6.37 5.51 -8.93
N ILE A 30 5.18 5.52 -8.32
CA ILE A 30 5.00 5.98 -6.94
C ILE A 30 5.80 5.10 -5.98
N ILE A 31 5.70 3.78 -6.08
CA ILE A 31 6.47 2.86 -5.23
C ILE A 31 7.97 3.09 -5.40
N ARG A 32 8.46 3.30 -6.63
CA ARG A 32 9.86 3.60 -6.90
C ARG A 32 10.32 4.88 -6.19
N LYS A 33 9.46 5.90 -6.10
CA LYS A 33 9.76 7.14 -5.38
C LYS A 33 9.80 7.00 -3.86
N TYR A 34 9.09 6.03 -3.30
CA TYR A 34 9.20 5.70 -1.88
C TYR A 34 10.53 5.01 -1.54
N THR A 35 11.14 4.28 -2.48
CA THR A 35 12.35 3.48 -2.21
C THR A 35 13.47 4.26 -1.52
N PRO A 36 13.94 5.44 -2.02
CA PRO A 36 15.02 6.18 -1.38
C PRO A 36 14.67 6.72 0.01
N LEU A 37 13.38 6.85 0.33
CA LEU A 37 12.92 7.31 1.65
C LEU A 37 12.84 6.15 2.66
N LEU A 38 12.55 4.95 2.19
CA LEU A 38 12.32 3.76 3.01
C LEU A 38 13.57 2.90 3.20
N GLU A 39 14.43 2.83 2.20
CA GLU A 39 15.66 2.01 2.20
C GLU A 39 16.60 2.33 3.38
N PRO A 40 16.85 3.60 3.77
CA PRO A 40 17.65 3.93 4.95
C PRO A 40 17.06 3.42 6.27
N LEU A 41 15.75 3.11 6.29
CA LEU A 41 15.03 2.54 7.43
C LEU A 41 14.94 1.00 7.36
N GLY A 42 15.52 0.38 6.33
CA GLY A 42 15.42 -1.06 6.09
C GLY A 42 14.02 -1.53 5.64
N LEU A 43 13.17 -0.61 5.16
CA LEU A 43 11.79 -0.87 4.80
C LEU A 43 11.61 -0.98 3.28
N THR A 44 10.69 -1.85 2.86
CA THR A 44 10.06 -1.84 1.54
C THR A 44 8.73 -1.09 1.60
N TYR A 45 8.16 -0.72 0.46
CA TYR A 45 6.84 -0.09 0.45
C TYR A 45 5.76 -0.97 1.10
N THR A 46 5.77 -2.29 0.83
CA THR A 46 4.84 -3.24 1.45
C THR A 46 5.02 -3.36 2.97
N SER A 47 6.25 -3.35 3.48
CA SER A 47 6.47 -3.32 4.93
C SER A 47 6.04 -1.99 5.56
N TYR A 48 6.21 -0.88 4.85
CA TYR A 48 5.76 0.45 5.30
C TYR A 48 4.24 0.53 5.43
N ILE A 49 3.47 0.12 4.40
CA ILE A 49 1.99 0.10 4.49
C ILE A 49 1.48 -0.89 5.55
N THR A 50 2.21 -1.99 5.79
CA THR A 50 1.91 -2.92 6.88
C THR A 50 2.07 -2.23 8.23
N LEU A 51 3.15 -1.48 8.44
CA LEU A 51 3.35 -0.69 9.66
C LEU A 51 2.29 0.40 9.80
N LEU A 52 1.91 1.10 8.72
CA LEU A 52 0.82 2.08 8.75
C LEU A 52 -0.47 1.45 9.29
N SER A 53 -0.85 0.28 8.77
CA SER A 53 -2.02 -0.46 9.24
C SER A 53 -1.92 -0.85 10.72
N LEU A 54 -0.75 -1.33 11.17
CA LEU A 54 -0.52 -1.74 12.55
C LEU A 54 -0.43 -0.53 13.51
N TRP A 55 0.02 0.63 13.07
CA TRP A 55 -0.01 1.86 13.89
C TRP A 55 -1.41 2.42 14.07
N GLU A 56 -2.35 2.08 13.17
CA GLU A 56 -3.78 2.40 13.34
C GLU A 56 -4.45 1.41 14.28
N LYS A 57 -4.23 0.11 14.07
CA LYS A 57 -4.79 -0.99 14.87
C LYS A 57 -3.76 -2.08 15.04
N ASP A 58 -3.18 -2.17 16.23
CA ASP A 58 -2.22 -3.21 16.63
C ASP A 58 -2.95 -4.52 17.04
N ASN A 59 -2.21 -5.59 17.15
CA ASN A 59 -2.70 -6.89 17.60
C ASN A 59 -3.86 -7.43 16.74
N VAL A 60 -3.63 -7.55 15.45
CA VAL A 60 -4.60 -8.06 14.47
C VAL A 60 -4.19 -9.44 13.96
N THR A 61 -5.14 -10.20 13.44
CA THR A 61 -4.83 -11.47 12.79
C THR A 61 -4.20 -11.27 11.43
N VAL A 62 -3.44 -12.27 10.96
CA VAL A 62 -2.89 -12.28 9.59
C VAL A 62 -4.00 -12.11 8.55
N LYS A 63 -5.18 -12.71 8.78
CA LYS A 63 -6.34 -12.60 7.90
C LYS A 63 -6.88 -11.16 7.83
N GLU A 64 -7.08 -10.51 8.98
CA GLU A 64 -7.52 -9.11 9.03
C GLU A 64 -6.52 -8.19 8.33
N LEU A 65 -5.22 -8.40 8.58
CA LEU A 65 -4.16 -7.61 7.97
C LEU A 65 -4.12 -7.79 6.44
N GLY A 66 -4.23 -9.04 5.96
CA GLY A 66 -4.31 -9.36 4.53
C GLY A 66 -5.50 -8.68 3.85
N SER A 67 -6.69 -8.76 4.46
CA SER A 67 -7.90 -8.07 3.97
C SER A 67 -7.71 -6.55 3.93
N ARG A 68 -7.12 -5.97 4.96
CA ARG A 68 -6.87 -4.52 5.04
C ARG A 68 -5.90 -4.02 3.96
N LEU A 69 -4.88 -4.83 3.65
CA LEU A 69 -3.81 -4.49 2.70
C LEU A 69 -4.08 -4.99 1.28
N PHE A 70 -5.17 -5.73 1.04
CA PHE A 70 -5.44 -6.42 -0.22
C PHE A 70 -4.28 -7.34 -0.65
N LEU A 71 -3.67 -8.03 0.33
CA LEU A 71 -2.59 -8.98 0.12
C LEU A 71 -3.04 -10.41 0.43
N ASP A 72 -2.72 -11.32 -0.47
CA ASP A 72 -2.91 -12.75 -0.27
C ASP A 72 -1.90 -13.33 0.75
N SER A 73 -2.20 -14.53 1.26
CA SER A 73 -1.36 -15.20 2.26
C SER A 73 0.03 -15.57 1.72
N GLY A 74 0.15 -15.82 0.41
CA GLY A 74 1.43 -16.15 -0.23
C GLY A 74 2.39 -14.96 -0.21
N THR A 75 1.88 -13.77 -0.41
CA THR A 75 2.62 -12.50 -0.34
C THR A 75 2.87 -12.06 1.11
N LEU A 76 1.85 -12.16 1.96
CA LEU A 76 1.90 -11.63 3.32
C LEU A 76 2.79 -12.45 4.24
N THR A 77 2.80 -13.79 4.11
CA THR A 77 3.58 -14.66 5.00
C THR A 77 5.09 -14.42 4.93
N PRO A 78 5.74 -14.36 3.75
CA PRO A 78 7.16 -14.03 3.66
C PRO A 78 7.47 -12.61 4.16
N LEU A 79 6.59 -11.64 3.88
CA LEU A 79 6.72 -10.26 4.35
C LEU A 79 6.75 -10.21 5.88
N LEU A 80 5.78 -10.83 6.55
CA LEU A 80 5.71 -10.85 8.01
C LEU A 80 6.88 -11.59 8.65
N LYS A 81 7.37 -12.69 8.04
CA LYS A 81 8.59 -13.37 8.50
C LYS A 81 9.79 -12.44 8.45
N LYS A 82 9.95 -11.67 7.36
CA LYS A 82 11.03 -10.69 7.22
C LYS A 82 10.92 -9.59 8.27
N MET A 83 9.73 -9.03 8.47
CA MET A 83 9.51 -7.95 9.46
C MET A 83 9.73 -8.44 10.91
N GLU A 84 9.38 -9.69 11.21
CA GLU A 84 9.69 -10.33 12.49
C GLU A 84 11.20 -10.52 12.67
N GLY A 85 11.92 -10.99 11.65
CA GLY A 85 13.38 -11.09 11.65
C GLY A 85 14.08 -9.75 11.79
N GLN A 86 13.43 -8.66 11.37
CA GLN A 86 13.91 -7.28 11.58
C GLN A 86 13.57 -6.73 12.97
N GLY A 87 12.87 -7.50 13.82
CA GLY A 87 12.44 -7.08 15.15
C GLY A 87 11.35 -6.03 15.19
N LEU A 88 10.61 -5.80 14.08
CA LEU A 88 9.56 -4.77 14.00
C LEU A 88 8.21 -5.26 14.53
N ILE A 89 7.94 -6.56 14.38
CA ILE A 89 6.70 -7.22 14.82
C ILE A 89 7.01 -8.52 15.53
N THR A 90 6.02 -9.03 16.26
CA THR A 90 5.97 -10.41 16.76
C THR A 90 4.78 -11.13 16.14
N ARG A 91 4.88 -12.46 16.01
CA ARG A 91 3.82 -13.34 15.54
C ARG A 91 3.51 -14.36 16.62
N THR A 92 2.29 -14.34 17.15
CA THR A 92 1.86 -15.29 18.20
C THR A 92 0.68 -16.10 17.70
N ARG A 93 0.68 -17.41 18.00
CA ARG A 93 -0.47 -18.29 17.70
C ARG A 93 -1.58 -18.09 18.73
N GLY A 94 -2.82 -18.08 18.28
CA GLY A 94 -3.98 -18.00 19.17
C GLY A 94 -4.10 -19.23 20.05
N GLY A 95 -4.34 -19.02 21.37
CA GLY A 95 -4.35 -20.11 22.35
C GLY A 95 -5.50 -21.12 22.22
N LYS A 96 -6.62 -20.76 21.57
CA LYS A 96 -7.79 -21.64 21.35
C LYS A 96 -7.89 -22.19 19.93
N ASP A 97 -7.29 -21.50 18.97
CA ASP A 97 -7.22 -21.92 17.56
C ASP A 97 -5.78 -21.70 17.08
N GLU A 98 -5.02 -22.79 17.03
CA GLU A 98 -3.61 -22.81 16.61
C GLU A 98 -3.41 -22.36 15.15
N ARG A 99 -4.48 -22.26 14.35
CA ARG A 99 -4.44 -21.79 12.97
C ARG A 99 -4.44 -20.26 12.89
N THR A 100 -4.89 -19.59 13.94
CA THR A 100 -4.95 -18.13 13.97
C THR A 100 -3.62 -17.57 14.47
N VAL A 101 -2.99 -16.72 13.65
CA VAL A 101 -1.75 -16.02 13.99
C VAL A 101 -2.05 -14.53 14.16
N PHE A 102 -1.66 -14.00 15.30
CA PHE A 102 -1.75 -12.57 15.64
C PHE A 102 -0.43 -11.86 15.35
N ILE A 103 -0.53 -10.67 14.83
CA ILE A 103 0.59 -9.77 14.52
C ILE A 103 0.54 -8.59 15.48
N GLN A 104 1.67 -8.31 16.13
CA GLN A 104 1.79 -7.24 17.10
C GLN A 104 3.09 -6.45 16.92
N LEU A 105 3.04 -5.13 17.08
CA LEU A 105 4.22 -4.29 17.03
C LEU A 105 5.13 -4.51 18.24
N THR A 106 6.42 -4.60 17.98
CA THR A 106 7.44 -4.53 19.03
C THR A 106 7.67 -3.07 19.49
N LYS A 107 8.55 -2.87 20.48
CA LYS A 107 9.02 -1.53 20.86
C LYS A 107 9.67 -0.81 19.67
N ASP A 108 10.47 -1.53 18.87
CA ASP A 108 11.15 -0.97 17.70
C ASP A 108 10.16 -0.68 16.56
N GLY A 109 9.17 -1.56 16.34
CA GLY A 109 8.07 -1.32 15.41
C GLY A 109 7.22 -0.10 15.76
N LYS A 110 7.05 0.21 17.04
CA LYS A 110 6.41 1.45 17.51
C LYS A 110 7.35 2.65 17.37
N ALA A 111 8.63 2.51 17.68
CA ALA A 111 9.61 3.59 17.66
C ALA A 111 9.91 4.10 16.23
N ILE A 112 9.95 3.21 15.23
CA ILE A 112 10.23 3.58 13.83
C ILE A 112 9.16 4.50 13.24
N LYS A 113 7.94 4.55 13.82
CA LYS A 113 6.87 5.47 13.43
C LYS A 113 7.36 6.93 13.39
N LYS A 114 8.19 7.34 14.37
CA LYS A 114 8.74 8.70 14.40
C LYS A 114 9.65 8.99 13.20
N LYS A 115 10.44 8.00 12.77
CA LYS A 115 11.32 8.15 11.60
C LYS A 115 10.55 8.16 10.28
N CYS A 116 9.34 7.61 10.24
CA CYS A 116 8.46 7.60 9.08
C CYS A 116 7.52 8.81 9.00
N ALA A 117 7.46 9.66 10.03
CA ALA A 117 6.46 10.72 10.15
C ALA A 117 6.48 11.72 8.97
N ASP A 118 7.66 12.05 8.46
CA ASP A 118 7.84 13.04 7.39
C ASP A 118 7.74 12.44 5.97
N ILE A 119 7.67 11.12 5.84
CA ILE A 119 7.64 10.45 4.52
C ILE A 119 6.45 10.90 3.67
N PRO A 120 5.19 10.98 4.20
CA PRO A 120 4.06 11.44 3.41
C PRO A 120 4.28 12.86 2.86
N GLN A 121 4.80 13.77 3.68
CA GLN A 121 5.08 15.15 3.27
C GLN A 121 6.17 15.22 2.20
N GLN A 122 7.25 14.44 2.35
CA GLN A 122 8.32 14.36 1.36
C GLN A 122 7.81 13.83 0.01
N MET A 123 6.87 12.89 0.02
CA MET A 123 6.22 12.40 -1.20
C MET A 123 5.35 13.47 -1.85
N MET A 124 4.61 14.26 -1.06
CA MET A 124 3.79 15.37 -1.58
C MET A 124 4.64 16.48 -2.20
N CYS A 125 5.80 16.80 -1.62
CA CYS A 125 6.73 17.82 -2.14
C CYS A 125 7.35 17.45 -3.50
N GLN A 126 7.21 16.20 -3.96
CA GLN A 126 7.71 15.79 -5.29
C GLN A 126 6.82 16.24 -6.45
N ASN A 127 5.77 17.04 -6.21
CA ASN A 127 4.85 17.58 -7.22
C ASN A 127 4.27 16.50 -8.17
N ILE A 128 4.05 15.28 -7.65
CA ILE A 128 3.50 14.16 -8.43
C ILE A 128 2.04 14.40 -8.76
N LEU A 129 1.32 15.06 -7.85
CA LEU A 129 -0.11 15.33 -7.96
C LEU A 129 -0.44 16.73 -7.42
N ASP A 130 -1.23 17.47 -8.18
CA ASP A 130 -1.83 18.72 -7.69
C ASP A 130 -2.75 18.41 -6.50
N MET A 131 -2.50 19.08 -5.37
CA MET A 131 -3.26 18.87 -4.13
C MET A 131 -4.77 19.10 -4.29
N LYS A 132 -5.17 20.01 -5.19
CA LYS A 132 -6.60 20.23 -5.49
C LYS A 132 -7.26 19.02 -6.16
N LYS A 133 -6.47 18.17 -6.81
CA LYS A 133 -6.92 16.94 -7.47
C LYS A 133 -6.73 15.70 -6.62
N ALA A 134 -5.95 15.78 -5.54
CA ALA A 134 -5.59 14.64 -4.70
C ALA A 134 -6.82 14.03 -4.01
N GLU A 135 -7.66 14.85 -3.38
CA GLU A 135 -8.82 14.36 -2.65
C GLU A 135 -9.89 13.72 -3.56
N PRO A 136 -10.33 14.36 -4.68
CA PRO A 136 -11.25 13.72 -5.61
C PRO A 136 -10.71 12.42 -6.21
N LEU A 137 -9.40 12.37 -6.51
CA LEU A 137 -8.76 11.15 -7.01
C LEU A 137 -8.76 10.05 -5.94
N LEU A 138 -8.43 10.36 -4.69
CA LEU A 138 -8.46 9.41 -3.59
C LEU A 138 -9.86 8.80 -3.39
N GLN A 139 -10.90 9.63 -3.43
CA GLN A 139 -12.29 9.17 -3.36
C GLN A 139 -12.64 8.21 -4.50
N THR A 140 -12.25 8.55 -5.74
CA THR A 140 -12.46 7.70 -6.91
C THR A 140 -11.73 6.36 -6.77
N LEU A 141 -10.47 6.37 -6.32
CA LEU A 141 -9.70 5.15 -6.10
C LEU A 141 -10.31 4.28 -4.99
N HIS A 142 -10.77 4.87 -3.88
CA HIS A 142 -11.47 4.14 -2.83
C HIS A 142 -12.75 3.47 -3.35
N GLN A 143 -13.52 4.15 -4.22
CA GLN A 143 -14.71 3.56 -4.83
C GLN A 143 -14.34 2.36 -5.74
N ILE A 144 -13.27 2.49 -6.52
CA ILE A 144 -12.76 1.37 -7.34
C ILE A 144 -12.32 0.20 -6.45
N MET A 145 -11.56 0.45 -5.38
CA MET A 145 -11.14 -0.58 -4.42
C MET A 145 -12.33 -1.29 -3.79
N TYR A 146 -13.36 -0.54 -3.38
CA TYR A 146 -14.59 -1.10 -2.82
C TYR A 146 -15.30 -1.99 -3.83
N ASN A 147 -15.46 -1.54 -5.07
CA ASN A 147 -16.12 -2.29 -6.13
C ASN A 147 -15.36 -3.60 -6.43
N MET A 148 -14.02 -3.54 -6.48
CA MET A 148 -13.18 -4.73 -6.72
C MET A 148 -13.28 -5.75 -5.56
N ALA A 149 -13.35 -5.27 -4.31
CA ALA A 149 -13.48 -6.16 -3.15
C ALA A 149 -14.85 -6.86 -3.06
N ASN A 150 -15.90 -6.28 -3.65
CA ASN A 150 -17.27 -6.77 -3.60
C ASN A 150 -17.80 -7.29 -4.97
N ALA A 151 -16.96 -7.32 -6.01
CA ALA A 151 -17.32 -7.89 -7.28
C ALA A 151 -17.53 -9.41 -7.14
N PRO A 152 -18.61 -9.96 -7.67
CA PRO A 152 -18.75 -11.42 -7.76
C PRO A 152 -17.66 -11.98 -8.66
N VAL A 153 -16.99 -13.03 -8.20
CA VAL A 153 -16.00 -13.81 -8.95
C VAL A 153 -16.70 -14.60 -10.06
#